data_7cb27f341d80732796488f08c03315da
#
_entry.id   7cb27f341d80732796488f08c03315da
#
_cell.length_a   1.000
_cell.length_b   1.000
_cell.length_c   1.000
_cell.angle_alpha   90.00
_cell.angle_beta   90.00
_cell.angle_gamma   90.00
#
_symmetry.space_group_name_H-M   'P 1'
#
loop_
_entity.id
_entity.type
_entity.pdbx_description
1 polymer ?
#
loop_
_entity_poly.entity_id
_entity_poly.type
_entity_poly.pdbx_seq_one_letter_code
_entity_poly.pdbx_strand_id
1 'polypeptide(L)'
;KGDITVINLEGSKDGEILEDATAEGITYKVGAEGMLEGLDDAVIGLKAGEDATFHSTLVGGALRGEEADIKVTVTKVSEQELPEVDEEFAQLVSQFDTVEEMRADLRTSMENQARLSQVADARDNVLEALLAKTSFDLPEKVVESQIEARRTQVTQQLAQAGLTVEQYLEDSEEDIDNEDDFWAEIEKRSIDALRAQLILDKAAEDGEFEIEQDDLTQLLFQKAQANGTSPEVEAQRMMEQNLVGEWMQEIRRGKALADMVA
;
A
#
# COMPACT_ATOMS: atom_id res chain seq x y z
N LYS A 1 -23.46 3.35 -18.14
CA LYS A 1 -22.46 3.35 -17.07
C LYS A 1 -23.14 3.38 -15.72
N GLY A 2 -22.62 2.63 -14.73
CA GLY A 2 -23.21 2.52 -13.41
C GLY A 2 -24.17 1.34 -13.23
N ASP A 3 -24.69 0.77 -14.30
CA ASP A 3 -25.54 -0.41 -14.23
C ASP A 3 -24.74 -1.64 -13.81
N ILE A 4 -25.41 -2.58 -13.15
CA ILE A 4 -24.82 -3.85 -12.77
C ILE A 4 -25.25 -4.90 -13.81
N THR A 5 -24.27 -5.55 -14.43
CA THR A 5 -24.51 -6.59 -15.41
C THR A 5 -24.02 -7.93 -14.89
N VAL A 6 -24.68 -9.00 -15.33
CA VAL A 6 -24.14 -10.36 -15.19
C VAL A 6 -23.64 -10.76 -16.57
N ILE A 7 -22.37 -11.08 -16.66
CA ILE A 7 -21.67 -11.36 -17.91
C ILE A 7 -21.02 -12.73 -17.88
N ASN A 8 -20.88 -13.33 -19.04
CA ASN A 8 -20.02 -14.47 -19.29
C ASN A 8 -18.87 -14.01 -20.18
N LEU A 9 -17.68 -14.46 -19.87
CA LEU A 9 -16.47 -14.21 -20.64
C LEU A 9 -15.95 -15.50 -21.23
N GLU A 10 -15.54 -15.46 -22.50
CA GLU A 10 -14.94 -16.59 -23.20
C GLU A 10 -13.72 -16.08 -23.96
N GLY A 11 -12.53 -16.45 -23.49
CA GLY A 11 -11.27 -16.12 -24.14
C GLY A 11 -10.97 -17.09 -25.28
N SER A 12 -10.47 -16.57 -26.40
CA SER A 12 -10.00 -17.37 -27.53
C SER A 12 -8.73 -16.79 -28.14
N LYS A 13 -7.88 -17.68 -28.68
CA LYS A 13 -6.66 -17.31 -29.40
C LYS A 13 -6.57 -18.11 -30.69
N ASP A 14 -6.37 -17.46 -31.82
CA ASP A 14 -6.32 -18.09 -33.17
C ASP A 14 -7.56 -18.94 -33.49
N GLY A 15 -8.70 -18.65 -32.86
CA GLY A 15 -9.97 -19.35 -33.05
C GLY A 15 -10.14 -20.58 -32.16
N GLU A 16 -9.22 -20.88 -31.27
CA GLU A 16 -9.35 -21.92 -30.26
C GLU A 16 -9.78 -21.30 -28.91
N ILE A 17 -10.78 -21.91 -28.26
CA ILE A 17 -11.28 -21.47 -26.95
C ILE A 17 -10.28 -21.85 -25.89
N LEU A 18 -9.93 -20.90 -25.02
CA LEU A 18 -9.05 -21.08 -23.87
C LEU A 18 -9.90 -21.44 -22.64
N GLU A 19 -9.91 -22.72 -22.24
CA GLU A 19 -10.72 -23.18 -21.09
C GLU A 19 -10.39 -22.40 -19.81
N ASP A 20 -9.11 -22.04 -19.59
CA ASP A 20 -8.64 -21.28 -18.43
C ASP A 20 -9.00 -19.78 -18.49
N ALA A 21 -9.47 -19.30 -19.63
CA ALA A 21 -9.91 -17.90 -19.84
C ALA A 21 -11.44 -17.79 -20.01
N THR A 22 -12.19 -18.77 -19.46
CA THR A 22 -13.65 -18.80 -19.52
C THR A 22 -14.22 -18.57 -18.13
N ALA A 23 -15.20 -17.67 -18.00
CA ALA A 23 -15.87 -17.40 -16.75
C ALA A 23 -17.35 -17.08 -16.98
N GLU A 24 -18.22 -17.65 -16.15
CA GLU A 24 -19.67 -17.50 -16.27
C GLU A 24 -20.29 -16.83 -15.02
N GLY A 25 -21.32 -16.04 -15.24
CA GLY A 25 -22.13 -15.47 -14.16
C GLY A 25 -21.43 -14.39 -13.35
N ILE A 26 -20.43 -13.72 -13.91
CA ILE A 26 -19.71 -12.65 -13.22
C ILE A 26 -20.61 -11.42 -13.10
N THR A 27 -20.75 -10.92 -11.89
CA THR A 27 -21.39 -9.62 -11.64
C THR A 27 -20.39 -8.50 -11.88
N TYR A 28 -20.69 -7.66 -12.85
CA TYR A 28 -19.82 -6.54 -13.25
C TYR A 28 -20.58 -5.22 -13.25
N LYS A 29 -19.97 -4.19 -12.64
CA LYS A 29 -20.49 -2.82 -12.68
C LYS A 29 -19.85 -2.08 -13.84
N VAL A 30 -20.66 -1.69 -14.84
CA VAL A 30 -20.18 -1.02 -16.04
C VAL A 30 -19.57 0.35 -15.72
N GLY A 31 -18.31 0.52 -16.07
CA GLY A 31 -17.52 1.72 -15.76
C GLY A 31 -16.64 1.58 -14.52
N ALA A 32 -16.44 0.37 -13.99
CA ALA A 32 -15.56 0.12 -12.85
C ALA A 32 -14.07 0.03 -13.21
N GLU A 33 -13.74 -0.16 -14.50
CA GLU A 33 -12.37 -0.22 -15.05
C GLU A 33 -11.42 -1.21 -14.33
N GLY A 34 -11.98 -2.26 -13.70
CA GLY A 34 -11.23 -3.10 -12.77
C GLY A 34 -11.02 -4.56 -13.19
N MET A 35 -11.35 -4.97 -14.42
CA MET A 35 -11.29 -6.39 -14.80
C MET A 35 -10.39 -6.63 -16.01
N LEU A 36 -10.79 -6.23 -17.20
CA LEU A 36 -10.07 -6.40 -18.44
C LEU A 36 -10.09 -5.08 -19.22
N GLU A 37 -8.99 -4.72 -19.82
CA GLU A 37 -8.92 -3.53 -20.67
C GLU A 37 -9.87 -3.69 -21.87
N GLY A 38 -10.70 -2.67 -22.14
CA GLY A 38 -11.69 -2.69 -23.21
C GLY A 38 -13.03 -3.35 -22.85
N LEU A 39 -13.18 -3.99 -21.71
CA LEU A 39 -14.42 -4.64 -21.29
C LEU A 39 -15.57 -3.64 -21.17
N ASP A 40 -15.35 -2.49 -20.55
CA ASP A 40 -16.37 -1.46 -20.37
C ASP A 40 -16.91 -0.97 -21.71
N ASP A 41 -16.03 -0.68 -22.66
CA ASP A 41 -16.44 -0.22 -23.99
C ASP A 41 -17.19 -1.30 -24.75
N ALA A 42 -16.82 -2.57 -24.59
CA ALA A 42 -17.48 -3.70 -25.22
C ALA A 42 -18.90 -3.94 -24.66
N VAL A 43 -19.09 -3.72 -23.34
CA VAL A 43 -20.38 -3.96 -22.66
C VAL A 43 -21.35 -2.78 -22.79
N ILE A 44 -20.85 -1.55 -22.97
CA ILE A 44 -21.69 -0.34 -23.07
C ILE A 44 -22.62 -0.44 -24.29
N GLY A 45 -23.91 -0.39 -24.01
CA GLY A 45 -24.97 -0.43 -25.04
C GLY A 45 -25.54 -1.81 -25.30
N LEU A 46 -24.93 -2.89 -24.80
CA LEU A 46 -25.47 -4.23 -24.92
C LEU A 46 -26.68 -4.45 -24.02
N LYS A 47 -27.61 -5.26 -24.48
CA LYS A 47 -28.78 -5.74 -23.74
C LYS A 47 -28.57 -7.17 -23.30
N ALA A 48 -29.40 -7.62 -22.39
CA ALA A 48 -29.43 -9.03 -21.98
C ALA A 48 -29.65 -9.95 -23.21
N GLY A 49 -28.75 -10.91 -23.38
CA GLY A 49 -28.71 -11.84 -24.49
C GLY A 49 -27.83 -11.39 -25.67
N GLU A 50 -27.27 -10.20 -25.64
CA GLU A 50 -26.33 -9.71 -26.65
C GLU A 50 -24.88 -9.98 -26.27
N ASP A 51 -24.01 -10.10 -27.25
CA ASP A 51 -22.59 -10.34 -27.09
C ASP A 51 -21.74 -9.35 -27.91
N ALA A 52 -20.51 -9.15 -27.47
CA ALA A 52 -19.50 -8.42 -28.21
C ALA A 52 -18.14 -9.14 -28.03
N THR A 53 -17.20 -8.85 -28.93
CA THR A 53 -15.84 -9.36 -28.86
C THR A 53 -14.89 -8.18 -28.87
N PHE A 54 -13.91 -8.22 -27.96
CA PHE A 54 -12.84 -7.22 -27.85
C PHE A 54 -11.51 -7.93 -27.62
N HIS A 55 -10.42 -7.24 -27.89
CA HIS A 55 -9.07 -7.76 -27.68
C HIS A 55 -8.51 -7.23 -26.37
N SER A 56 -7.93 -8.10 -25.55
CA SER A 56 -7.38 -7.73 -24.24
C SER A 56 -6.28 -8.67 -23.80
N THR A 57 -5.47 -8.20 -22.85
CA THR A 57 -4.47 -9.01 -22.17
C THR A 57 -5.11 -9.72 -20.96
N LEU A 58 -4.87 -11.02 -20.84
CA LEU A 58 -5.37 -11.82 -19.72
C LEU A 58 -4.65 -11.44 -18.42
N VAL A 59 -5.42 -11.12 -17.37
CA VAL A 59 -4.88 -10.64 -16.08
C VAL A 59 -4.72 -11.74 -15.02
N GLY A 60 -5.10 -12.99 -15.35
CA GLY A 60 -5.06 -14.08 -14.36
C GLY A 60 -4.92 -15.46 -14.97
N GLY A 61 -4.69 -16.47 -14.10
CA GLY A 61 -4.55 -17.86 -14.51
C GLY A 61 -3.18 -18.20 -15.11
N ALA A 62 -3.10 -19.40 -15.73
CA ALA A 62 -1.87 -19.88 -16.37
C ALA A 62 -1.47 -19.10 -17.63
N LEU A 63 -2.39 -18.31 -18.18
CA LEU A 63 -2.24 -17.54 -19.41
C LEU A 63 -2.10 -16.02 -19.15
N ARG A 64 -1.78 -15.63 -17.91
CA ARG A 64 -1.58 -14.21 -17.56
C ARG A 64 -0.53 -13.56 -18.45
N GLY A 65 -0.84 -12.36 -18.97
CA GLY A 65 0.03 -11.61 -19.88
C GLY A 65 -0.10 -11.99 -21.36
N GLU A 66 -0.90 -13.01 -21.71
CA GLU A 66 -1.18 -13.33 -23.10
C GLU A 66 -2.32 -12.49 -23.66
N GLU A 67 -2.18 -12.07 -24.91
CA GLU A 67 -3.24 -11.39 -25.66
C GLU A 67 -4.26 -12.41 -26.17
N ALA A 68 -5.54 -12.11 -26.01
CA ALA A 68 -6.65 -12.96 -26.44
C ALA A 68 -7.84 -12.14 -26.93
N ASP A 69 -8.63 -12.75 -27.80
CA ASP A 69 -9.95 -12.24 -28.17
C ASP A 69 -10.96 -12.70 -27.11
N ILE A 70 -11.58 -11.74 -26.42
CA ILE A 70 -12.54 -12.00 -25.37
C ILE A 70 -13.94 -11.75 -25.88
N LYS A 71 -14.76 -12.77 -25.91
CA LYS A 71 -16.19 -12.67 -26.15
C LYS A 71 -16.91 -12.45 -24.83
N VAL A 72 -17.55 -11.30 -24.67
CA VAL A 72 -18.44 -11.01 -23.55
C VAL A 72 -19.88 -11.19 -23.94
N THR A 73 -20.64 -11.96 -23.16
CA THR A 73 -22.09 -12.13 -23.32
C THR A 73 -22.80 -11.57 -22.10
N VAL A 74 -23.69 -10.60 -22.30
CA VAL A 74 -24.50 -10.03 -21.21
C VAL A 74 -25.71 -10.90 -20.96
N THR A 75 -25.79 -11.53 -19.78
CA THR A 75 -26.92 -12.39 -19.40
C THR A 75 -28.03 -11.63 -18.70
N LYS A 76 -27.68 -10.59 -17.93
CA LYS A 76 -28.63 -9.76 -17.19
C LYS A 76 -28.09 -8.33 -17.09
N VAL A 77 -29.01 -7.37 -17.17
CA VAL A 77 -28.74 -5.96 -16.87
C VAL A 77 -29.67 -5.54 -15.72
N SER A 78 -29.12 -4.90 -14.71
CA SER A 78 -29.84 -4.36 -13.56
C SER A 78 -29.42 -2.92 -13.33
N GLU A 79 -30.37 -2.03 -13.19
CA GLU A 79 -30.11 -0.65 -12.78
C GLU A 79 -29.85 -0.61 -11.28
N GLN A 80 -28.81 0.09 -10.86
CA GLN A 80 -28.50 0.30 -9.44
C GLN A 80 -29.30 1.49 -8.94
N GLU A 81 -30.37 1.23 -8.19
CA GLU A 81 -31.05 2.28 -7.42
C GLU A 81 -30.31 2.51 -6.11
N LEU A 82 -29.75 3.70 -5.96
CA LEU A 82 -29.13 4.13 -4.71
C LEU A 82 -30.18 4.84 -3.86
N PRO A 83 -30.20 4.60 -2.51
CA PRO A 83 -31.08 5.35 -1.63
C PRO A 83 -30.72 6.83 -1.64
N GLU A 84 -31.69 7.68 -1.39
CA GLU A 84 -31.44 9.11 -1.16
C GLU A 84 -30.61 9.27 0.13
N VAL A 85 -29.70 10.25 0.11
CA VAL A 85 -28.88 10.57 1.29
C VAL A 85 -29.68 11.50 2.19
N ASP A 86 -30.60 10.90 2.92
CA ASP A 86 -31.53 11.56 3.87
C ASP A 86 -31.24 11.13 5.33
N GLU A 87 -32.10 11.54 6.25
CA GLU A 87 -31.95 11.22 7.67
C GLU A 87 -32.11 9.72 7.95
N GLU A 88 -32.98 9.02 7.21
CA GLU A 88 -33.15 7.57 7.33
C GLU A 88 -31.88 6.82 6.87
N PHE A 89 -31.28 7.28 5.79
CA PHE A 89 -29.98 6.77 5.34
C PHE A 89 -28.90 7.02 6.39
N ALA A 90 -28.80 8.24 6.96
CA ALA A 90 -27.80 8.56 7.98
C ALA A 90 -27.91 7.63 9.20
N GLN A 91 -29.11 7.38 9.69
CA GLN A 91 -29.39 6.47 10.82
C GLN A 91 -29.11 5.01 10.49
N LEU A 92 -29.29 4.60 9.23
CA LEU A 92 -29.05 3.22 8.81
C LEU A 92 -27.56 2.88 8.71
N VAL A 93 -26.73 3.82 8.19
CA VAL A 93 -25.31 3.56 7.87
C VAL A 93 -24.34 4.12 8.90
N SER A 94 -24.80 4.92 9.86
CA SER A 94 -23.96 5.59 10.84
C SER A 94 -24.60 5.65 12.23
N GLN A 95 -23.90 6.24 13.19
CA GLN A 95 -24.40 6.50 14.54
C GLN A 95 -25.08 7.87 14.67
N PHE A 96 -25.23 8.61 13.59
CA PHE A 96 -25.77 9.97 13.58
C PHE A 96 -27.25 10.00 13.18
N ASP A 97 -27.99 10.92 13.75
CA ASP A 97 -29.43 11.10 13.47
C ASP A 97 -29.68 11.93 12.21
N THR A 98 -28.71 12.75 11.80
CA THR A 98 -28.86 13.65 10.65
C THR A 98 -27.69 13.50 9.65
N VAL A 99 -28.01 13.80 8.38
CA VAL A 99 -27.00 13.84 7.31
C VAL A 99 -25.93 14.91 7.59
N GLU A 100 -26.33 16.03 8.23
CA GLU A 100 -25.40 17.10 8.55
C GLU A 100 -24.35 16.65 9.58
N GLU A 101 -24.78 15.96 10.63
CA GLU A 101 -23.85 15.38 11.64
C GLU A 101 -22.93 14.36 11.04
N MET A 102 -23.45 13.43 10.23
CA MET A 102 -22.67 12.43 9.54
C MET A 102 -21.61 13.07 8.61
N ARG A 103 -22.00 14.10 7.85
CA ARG A 103 -21.06 14.83 6.96
C ARG A 103 -20.04 15.63 7.74
N ALA A 104 -20.39 16.22 8.89
CA ALA A 104 -19.46 16.95 9.73
C ALA A 104 -18.41 16.03 10.34
N ASP A 105 -18.81 14.86 10.82
CA ASP A 105 -17.91 13.85 11.36
C ASP A 105 -16.98 13.29 10.28
N LEU A 106 -17.52 12.93 9.11
CA LEU A 106 -16.75 12.45 7.97
C LEU A 106 -15.71 13.50 7.52
N ARG A 107 -16.12 14.78 7.46
CA ARG A 107 -15.19 15.88 7.14
C ARG A 107 -14.07 15.97 8.16
N THR A 108 -14.40 15.94 9.46
CA THR A 108 -13.40 15.98 10.54
C THR A 108 -12.44 14.82 10.46
N SER A 109 -12.95 13.62 10.19
CA SER A 109 -12.13 12.42 9.98
C SER A 109 -11.19 12.58 8.79
N MET A 110 -11.70 13.04 7.66
CA MET A 110 -10.88 13.28 6.45
C MET A 110 -9.84 14.38 6.65
N GLU A 111 -10.19 15.47 7.34
CA GLU A 111 -9.26 16.55 7.68
C GLU A 111 -8.14 16.06 8.61
N ASN A 112 -8.46 15.22 9.58
CA ASN A 112 -7.45 14.61 10.46
C ASN A 112 -6.55 13.66 9.69
N GLN A 113 -7.10 12.82 8.81
CA GLN A 113 -6.33 11.93 7.97
C GLN A 113 -5.41 12.70 7.02
N ALA A 114 -5.93 13.74 6.36
CA ALA A 114 -5.14 14.59 5.48
C ALA A 114 -4.00 15.30 6.24
N ARG A 115 -4.27 15.77 7.47
CA ARG A 115 -3.23 16.38 8.33
C ARG A 115 -2.13 15.39 8.70
N LEU A 116 -2.49 14.15 9.03
CA LEU A 116 -1.49 13.10 9.32
C LEU A 116 -0.65 12.78 8.09
N SER A 117 -1.27 12.67 6.91
CA SER A 117 -0.55 12.48 5.65
C SER A 117 0.40 13.64 5.37
N GLN A 118 -0.06 14.89 5.50
CA GLN A 118 0.79 16.08 5.30
C GLN A 118 2.01 16.11 6.22
N VAL A 119 1.86 15.68 7.48
CA VAL A 119 2.99 15.61 8.43
C VAL A 119 3.97 14.52 8.00
N ALA A 120 3.49 13.37 7.52
CA ALA A 120 4.35 12.31 6.99
C ALA A 120 5.11 12.80 5.75
N ASP A 121 4.40 13.37 4.77
CA ASP A 121 4.99 13.92 3.54
C ASP A 121 6.03 15.01 3.85
N ALA A 122 5.76 15.88 4.83
CA ALA A 122 6.69 16.92 5.24
C ALA A 122 7.97 16.34 5.86
N ARG A 123 7.86 15.27 6.65
CA ARG A 123 9.01 14.54 7.21
C ARG A 123 9.86 13.91 6.13
N ASP A 124 9.23 13.24 5.17
CA ASP A 124 9.91 12.59 4.06
C ASP A 124 10.64 13.63 3.18
N ASN A 125 9.98 14.73 2.84
CA ASN A 125 10.59 15.84 2.10
C ASN A 125 11.81 16.47 2.83
N VAL A 126 11.74 16.64 4.16
CA VAL A 126 12.85 17.14 4.96
C VAL A 126 14.00 16.14 4.95
N LEU A 127 13.75 14.84 5.12
CA LEU A 127 14.78 13.81 5.05
C LEU A 127 15.43 13.74 3.67
N GLU A 128 14.67 13.79 2.59
CA GLU A 128 15.18 13.82 1.23
C GLU A 128 16.07 15.05 1.00
N ALA A 129 15.62 16.23 1.44
CA ALA A 129 16.40 17.46 1.33
C ALA A 129 17.70 17.42 2.15
N LEU A 130 17.70 16.79 3.32
CA LEU A 130 18.87 16.58 4.15
C LEU A 130 19.87 15.63 3.47
N LEU A 131 19.39 14.50 2.94
CA LEU A 131 20.20 13.54 2.21
C LEU A 131 20.83 14.17 0.95
N ALA A 132 20.07 14.96 0.21
CA ALA A 132 20.57 15.64 -0.99
C ALA A 132 21.64 16.70 -0.69
N LYS A 133 21.57 17.36 0.46
CA LYS A 133 22.50 18.44 0.86
C LYS A 133 23.70 17.97 1.67
N THR A 134 23.63 16.76 2.23
CA THR A 134 24.66 16.25 3.15
C THR A 134 25.39 15.08 2.48
N SER A 135 26.71 15.23 2.29
CA SER A 135 27.56 14.17 1.75
C SER A 135 28.66 13.85 2.74
N PHE A 136 28.75 12.59 3.13
CA PHE A 136 29.83 12.05 3.95
C PHE A 136 30.04 10.58 3.64
N ASP A 137 31.25 10.10 3.88
CA ASP A 137 31.59 8.71 3.65
C ASP A 137 31.10 7.83 4.81
N LEU A 138 30.39 6.75 4.46
CA LEU A 138 29.99 5.74 5.42
C LEU A 138 31.10 4.67 5.56
N PRO A 139 31.33 4.13 6.76
CA PRO A 139 32.25 3.01 6.93
C PRO A 139 31.78 1.78 6.13
N GLU A 140 32.61 1.31 5.20
CA GLU A 140 32.30 0.23 4.26
C GLU A 140 31.71 -1.01 4.96
N LYS A 141 32.35 -1.46 6.06
CA LYS A 141 31.87 -2.62 6.83
C LYS A 141 30.48 -2.45 7.45
N VAL A 142 30.10 -1.21 7.81
CA VAL A 142 28.77 -0.92 8.35
C VAL A 142 27.73 -1.01 7.24
N VAL A 143 28.07 -0.45 6.07
CA VAL A 143 27.22 -0.51 4.87
C VAL A 143 26.99 -1.96 4.46
N GLU A 144 28.06 -2.74 4.31
CA GLU A 144 27.99 -4.18 3.96
C GLU A 144 27.09 -4.95 4.93
N SER A 145 27.29 -4.76 6.24
CA SER A 145 26.50 -5.44 7.27
C SER A 145 25.02 -5.07 7.21
N GLN A 146 24.69 -3.80 6.95
CA GLN A 146 23.31 -3.34 6.82
C GLN A 146 22.63 -3.89 5.57
N ILE A 147 23.35 -3.90 4.45
CA ILE A 147 22.84 -4.47 3.19
C ILE A 147 22.54 -5.97 3.38
N GLU A 148 23.49 -6.73 3.96
CA GLU A 148 23.33 -8.17 4.19
C GLU A 148 22.14 -8.47 5.14
N ALA A 149 22.00 -7.70 6.22
CA ALA A 149 20.87 -7.83 7.15
C ALA A 149 19.54 -7.53 6.43
N ARG A 150 19.50 -6.47 5.61
CA ARG A 150 18.29 -6.11 4.86
C ARG A 150 17.92 -7.14 3.81
N ARG A 151 18.90 -7.65 3.04
CA ARG A 151 18.67 -8.73 2.08
C ARG A 151 18.11 -9.98 2.76
N THR A 152 18.69 -10.38 3.89
CA THR A 152 18.20 -11.50 4.68
C THR A 152 16.75 -11.29 5.13
N GLN A 153 16.43 -10.11 5.64
CA GLN A 153 15.07 -9.77 6.08
C GLN A 153 14.07 -9.83 4.93
N VAL A 154 14.37 -9.22 3.78
CA VAL A 154 13.51 -9.23 2.60
C VAL A 154 13.28 -10.65 2.09
N THR A 155 14.35 -11.44 1.99
CA THR A 155 14.27 -12.86 1.57
C THR A 155 13.37 -13.66 2.51
N GLN A 156 13.48 -13.44 3.83
CA GLN A 156 12.63 -14.11 4.82
C GLN A 156 11.15 -13.67 4.71
N GLN A 157 10.89 -12.39 4.47
CA GLN A 157 9.53 -11.89 4.28
C GLN A 157 8.87 -12.48 3.03
N LEU A 158 9.58 -12.53 1.92
CA LEU A 158 9.10 -13.16 0.69
C LEU A 158 8.85 -14.66 0.89
N ALA A 159 9.78 -15.37 1.54
CA ALA A 159 9.63 -16.79 1.84
C ALA A 159 8.42 -17.08 2.76
N GLN A 160 8.13 -16.22 3.74
CA GLN A 160 6.93 -16.32 4.59
C GLN A 160 5.63 -16.10 3.81
N ALA A 161 5.66 -15.23 2.80
CA ALA A 161 4.55 -15.03 1.88
C ALA A 161 4.43 -16.12 0.81
N GLY A 162 5.40 -17.04 0.72
CA GLY A 162 5.45 -18.10 -0.29
C GLY A 162 5.83 -17.59 -1.68
N LEU A 163 6.48 -16.43 -1.76
CA LEU A 163 6.85 -15.76 -3.01
C LEU A 163 8.36 -15.84 -3.26
N THR A 164 8.73 -15.90 -4.52
CA THR A 164 10.09 -15.57 -4.99
C THR A 164 10.19 -14.08 -5.32
N VAL A 165 11.41 -13.55 -5.52
CA VAL A 165 11.59 -12.16 -5.97
C VAL A 165 10.93 -11.94 -7.34
N GLU A 166 11.09 -12.90 -8.28
CA GLU A 166 10.45 -12.83 -9.59
C GLU A 166 8.93 -12.72 -9.49
N GLN A 167 8.29 -13.59 -8.69
CA GLN A 167 6.83 -13.55 -8.48
C GLN A 167 6.38 -12.27 -7.80
N TYR A 168 7.17 -11.73 -6.87
CA TYR A 168 6.88 -10.45 -6.27
C TYR A 168 6.92 -9.31 -7.28
N LEU A 169 7.92 -9.30 -8.18
CA LEU A 169 8.07 -8.28 -9.22
C LEU A 169 6.95 -8.36 -10.27
N GLU A 170 6.54 -9.56 -10.65
CA GLU A 170 5.40 -9.76 -11.57
C GLU A 170 4.07 -9.23 -11.01
N ASP A 171 3.88 -9.28 -9.68
CA ASP A 171 2.67 -8.81 -9.00
C ASP A 171 2.76 -7.36 -8.50
N SER A 172 3.96 -6.76 -8.50
CA SER A 172 4.17 -5.40 -8.03
C SER A 172 3.86 -4.38 -9.12
N GLU A 173 3.29 -3.22 -8.72
CA GLU A 173 3.12 -2.05 -9.59
C GLU A 173 4.40 -1.18 -9.66
N GLU A 174 5.51 -1.65 -9.07
CA GLU A 174 6.79 -0.91 -9.08
C GLU A 174 7.45 -1.08 -10.46
N ASP A 175 7.97 0.02 -11.03
CA ASP A 175 8.75 0.05 -12.28
C ASP A 175 10.16 -0.56 -12.07
N ILE A 176 10.21 -1.82 -11.64
CA ILE A 176 11.46 -2.59 -11.45
C ILE A 176 11.41 -3.81 -12.36
N ASP A 177 12.25 -3.80 -13.39
CA ASP A 177 12.18 -4.76 -14.49
C ASP A 177 12.79 -6.14 -14.17
N ASN A 178 13.67 -6.23 -13.15
CA ASN A 178 14.41 -7.47 -12.86
C ASN A 178 14.94 -7.53 -11.42
N GLU A 179 15.42 -8.72 -11.04
CA GLU A 179 15.94 -9.00 -9.70
C GLU A 179 17.20 -8.18 -9.35
N ASP A 180 18.07 -7.88 -10.32
CA ASP A 180 19.29 -7.11 -10.05
C ASP A 180 18.94 -5.66 -9.71
N ASP A 181 18.00 -5.05 -10.42
CA ASP A 181 17.49 -3.69 -10.15
C ASP A 181 16.74 -3.63 -8.83
N PHE A 182 15.97 -4.67 -8.50
CA PHE A 182 15.32 -4.80 -7.19
C PHE A 182 16.34 -4.76 -6.05
N TRP A 183 17.39 -5.58 -6.12
CA TRP A 183 18.42 -5.59 -5.09
C TRP A 183 19.23 -4.29 -5.05
N ALA A 184 19.48 -3.67 -6.19
CA ALA A 184 20.15 -2.37 -6.26
C ALA A 184 19.32 -1.26 -5.57
N GLU A 185 17.99 -1.26 -5.77
CA GLU A 185 17.11 -0.29 -5.10
C GLU A 185 17.03 -0.56 -3.58
N ILE A 186 16.96 -1.83 -3.15
CA ILE A 186 17.02 -2.20 -1.73
C ILE A 186 18.33 -1.75 -1.08
N GLU A 187 19.46 -1.92 -1.76
CA GLU A 187 20.78 -1.45 -1.28
C GLU A 187 20.81 0.06 -1.15
N LYS A 188 20.37 0.79 -2.18
CA LYS A 188 20.31 2.25 -2.18
C LYS A 188 19.43 2.77 -1.03
N ARG A 189 18.21 2.25 -0.88
CA ARG A 189 17.31 2.60 0.24
C ARG A 189 17.94 2.32 1.60
N SER A 190 18.71 1.23 1.73
CA SER A 190 19.41 0.89 2.97
C SER A 190 20.54 1.85 3.31
N ILE A 191 21.29 2.29 2.31
CA ILE A 191 22.36 3.29 2.44
C ILE A 191 21.77 4.65 2.83
N ASP A 192 20.70 5.07 2.15
CA ASP A 192 20.02 6.33 2.42
C ASP A 192 19.37 6.35 3.81
N ALA A 193 18.79 5.24 4.25
CA ALA A 193 18.28 5.08 5.62
C ALA A 193 19.39 5.20 6.67
N LEU A 194 20.55 4.59 6.43
CA LEU A 194 21.71 4.70 7.33
C LEU A 194 22.25 6.13 7.38
N ARG A 195 22.32 6.82 6.25
CA ARG A 195 22.70 8.25 6.19
C ARG A 195 21.71 9.11 6.96
N ALA A 196 20.41 8.94 6.70
CA ALA A 196 19.36 9.66 7.40
C ALA A 196 19.45 9.44 8.93
N GLN A 197 19.67 8.21 9.35
CA GLN A 197 19.84 7.88 10.76
C GLN A 197 21.01 8.66 11.39
N LEU A 198 22.19 8.67 10.75
CA LEU A 198 23.36 9.37 11.27
C LEU A 198 23.18 10.90 11.28
N ILE A 199 22.51 11.47 10.28
CA ILE A 199 22.16 12.89 10.25
C ILE A 199 21.23 13.22 11.43
N LEU A 200 20.20 12.41 11.64
CA LEU A 200 19.25 12.63 12.74
C LEU A 200 19.89 12.38 14.12
N ASP A 201 20.81 11.41 14.24
CA ASP A 201 21.57 11.21 15.48
C ASP A 201 22.40 12.46 15.83
N LYS A 202 23.05 13.06 14.82
CA LYS A 202 23.79 14.29 15.03
C LYS A 202 22.89 15.48 15.38
N ALA A 203 21.76 15.62 14.68
CA ALA A 203 20.78 16.65 14.98
C ALA A 203 20.17 16.48 16.38
N ALA A 204 19.92 15.25 16.79
CA ALA A 204 19.41 14.92 18.11
C ALA A 204 20.43 15.23 19.23
N GLU A 205 21.72 15.02 18.97
CA GLU A 205 22.80 15.37 19.89
C GLU A 205 22.91 16.89 20.04
N ASP A 206 22.87 17.63 18.93
CA ASP A 206 22.99 19.09 18.93
C ASP A 206 21.76 19.81 19.53
N GLY A 207 20.58 19.20 19.40
CA GLY A 207 19.32 19.78 19.89
C GLY A 207 19.01 19.49 21.36
N GLU A 208 19.79 18.65 22.04
CA GLU A 208 19.62 18.29 23.47
C GLU A 208 18.17 17.92 23.85
N PHE A 209 17.46 17.14 23.00
CA PHE A 209 16.06 16.77 23.22
C PHE A 209 15.89 15.87 24.46
N GLU A 210 15.08 16.34 25.41
CA GLU A 210 14.67 15.56 26.57
C GLU A 210 13.63 14.50 26.20
N ILE A 211 13.75 13.32 26.82
CA ILE A 211 12.79 12.21 26.65
C ILE A 211 11.89 12.17 27.88
N GLU A 212 10.60 12.30 27.64
CA GLU A 212 9.59 12.16 28.67
C GLU A 212 9.06 10.71 28.74
N GLN A 213 8.40 10.37 29.83
CA GLN A 213 7.82 9.04 30.01
C GLN A 213 6.74 8.75 28.96
N ASP A 214 6.02 9.78 28.53
CA ASP A 214 4.97 9.69 27.53
C ASP A 214 5.54 9.32 26.14
N ASP A 215 6.73 9.82 25.79
CA ASP A 215 7.41 9.47 24.53
C ASP A 215 7.72 7.97 24.46
N LEU A 216 8.22 7.41 25.56
CA LEU A 216 8.53 5.98 25.63
C LEU A 216 7.26 5.14 25.57
N THR A 217 6.21 5.59 26.24
CA THR A 217 4.90 4.93 26.22
C THR A 217 4.33 4.93 24.80
N GLN A 218 4.39 6.06 24.09
CA GLN A 218 3.92 6.18 22.74
C GLN A 218 4.69 5.26 21.77
N LEU A 219 6.02 5.22 21.87
CA LEU A 219 6.84 4.33 21.06
C LEU A 219 6.52 2.86 21.33
N LEU A 220 6.28 2.51 22.60
CA LEU A 220 5.88 1.17 23.01
C LEU A 220 4.58 0.73 22.34
N PHE A 221 3.56 1.59 22.33
CA PHE A 221 2.29 1.31 21.65
C PHE A 221 2.47 1.18 20.13
N GLN A 222 3.27 2.04 19.50
CA GLN A 222 3.56 1.95 18.07
C GLN A 222 4.23 0.63 17.69
N LYS A 223 5.22 0.20 18.48
CA LYS A 223 5.92 -1.07 18.25
C LYS A 223 5.00 -2.28 18.48
N ALA A 224 4.18 -2.24 19.50
CA ALA A 224 3.19 -3.28 19.76
C ALA A 224 2.19 -3.43 18.60
N GLN A 225 1.70 -2.31 18.08
CA GLN A 225 0.81 -2.31 16.92
C GLN A 225 1.49 -2.83 15.64
N ALA A 226 2.72 -2.38 15.36
CA ALA A 226 3.49 -2.80 14.19
C ALA A 226 3.82 -4.30 14.21
N ASN A 227 4.07 -4.86 15.40
CA ASN A 227 4.41 -6.27 15.59
C ASN A 227 3.18 -7.18 15.83
N GLY A 228 1.97 -6.61 15.90
CA GLY A 228 0.75 -7.36 16.23
C GLY A 228 0.77 -7.98 17.63
N THR A 229 1.45 -7.32 18.59
CA THR A 229 1.64 -7.79 19.96
C THR A 229 0.97 -6.83 20.97
N SER A 230 1.02 -7.16 22.26
CA SER A 230 0.58 -6.24 23.30
C SER A 230 1.74 -5.33 23.81
N PRO A 231 1.44 -4.14 24.34
CA PRO A 231 2.47 -3.25 24.92
C PRO A 231 3.28 -3.91 26.03
N GLU A 232 2.68 -4.83 26.82
CA GLU A 232 3.36 -5.55 27.88
C GLU A 232 4.43 -6.50 27.33
N VAL A 233 4.12 -7.20 26.22
CA VAL A 233 5.05 -8.10 25.51
C VAL A 233 6.22 -7.30 24.94
N GLU A 234 5.96 -6.16 24.32
CA GLU A 234 7.02 -5.30 23.79
C GLU A 234 7.88 -4.68 24.91
N ALA A 235 7.28 -4.29 26.02
CA ALA A 235 8.03 -3.83 27.19
C ALA A 235 8.97 -4.90 27.75
N GLN A 236 8.48 -6.14 27.86
CA GLN A 236 9.29 -7.27 28.28
C GLN A 236 10.43 -7.52 27.30
N ARG A 237 10.15 -7.55 25.98
CA ARG A 237 11.15 -7.70 24.92
C ARG A 237 12.23 -6.61 24.97
N MET A 238 11.81 -5.34 25.16
CA MET A 238 12.74 -4.21 25.32
C MET A 238 13.72 -4.44 26.47
N MET A 239 13.22 -4.93 27.62
CA MET A 239 14.05 -5.19 28.78
C MET A 239 14.97 -6.41 28.59
N GLU A 240 14.45 -7.53 28.10
CA GLU A 240 15.20 -8.77 27.88
C GLU A 240 16.33 -8.60 26.85
N GLN A 241 16.09 -7.83 25.79
CA GLN A 241 17.05 -7.58 24.72
C GLN A 241 17.91 -6.33 24.98
N ASN A 242 17.73 -5.64 26.10
CA ASN A 242 18.45 -4.42 26.49
C ASN A 242 18.33 -3.29 25.42
N LEU A 243 17.15 -3.12 24.84
CA LEU A 243 16.87 -2.17 23.76
C LEU A 243 16.53 -0.75 24.23
N VAL A 244 16.52 -0.50 25.55
CA VAL A 244 16.13 0.81 26.11
C VAL A 244 16.95 1.96 25.50
N GLY A 245 18.28 1.79 25.38
CA GLY A 245 19.16 2.81 24.81
C GLY A 245 18.85 3.11 23.33
N GLU A 246 18.57 2.06 22.56
CA GLU A 246 18.20 2.18 21.14
C GLU A 246 16.86 2.91 20.97
N TRP A 247 15.87 2.57 21.77
CA TRP A 247 14.55 3.22 21.75
C TRP A 247 14.63 4.69 22.18
N MET A 248 15.49 5.00 23.17
CA MET A 248 15.74 6.40 23.52
C MET A 248 16.36 7.20 22.37
N GLN A 249 17.28 6.60 21.60
CA GLN A 249 17.84 7.24 20.43
C GLN A 249 16.79 7.42 19.32
N GLU A 250 15.93 6.42 19.10
CA GLU A 250 14.82 6.51 18.16
C GLU A 250 13.87 7.67 18.50
N ILE A 251 13.52 7.84 19.78
CA ILE A 251 12.71 8.97 20.25
C ILE A 251 13.41 10.31 19.99
N ARG A 252 14.70 10.43 20.30
CA ARG A 252 15.45 11.68 20.08
C ARG A 252 15.51 12.04 18.60
N ARG A 253 15.76 11.06 17.70
CA ARG A 253 15.71 11.25 16.24
C ARG A 253 14.34 11.72 15.78
N GLY A 254 13.28 11.10 16.31
CA GLY A 254 11.91 11.51 16.01
C GLY A 254 11.60 12.95 16.43
N LYS A 255 12.08 13.37 17.62
CA LYS A 255 11.93 14.75 18.10
C LYS A 255 12.76 15.73 17.27
N ALA A 256 13.99 15.39 16.90
CA ALA A 256 14.83 16.20 16.04
C ALA A 256 14.20 16.42 14.65
N LEU A 257 13.66 15.35 14.06
CA LEU A 257 12.95 15.46 12.78
C LEU A 257 11.67 16.30 12.90
N ALA A 258 10.91 16.14 13.99
CA ALA A 258 9.70 16.91 14.23
C ALA A 258 10.00 18.41 14.38
N ASP A 259 11.11 18.77 15.04
CA ASP A 259 11.58 20.16 15.20
C ASP A 259 11.98 20.78 13.85
N MET A 260 12.60 20.00 12.95
CA MET A 260 12.95 20.45 11.60
C MET A 260 11.75 20.66 10.68
N VAL A 261 10.62 20.02 10.96
CA VAL A 261 9.37 20.09 10.17
C VAL A 261 8.46 21.22 10.69
N ALA A 262 8.61 21.63 11.95
CA ALA A 262 7.79 22.66 12.58
C ALA A 262 8.11 24.08 12.07
#